data_71832e58a5ee321aad1556a79546a4d5
#
_entry.id   71832e58a5ee321aad1556a79546a4d5
#
_cell.length_a   1.000
_cell.length_b   1.000
_cell.length_c   1.000
_cell.angle_alpha   90.00
_cell.angle_beta   90.00
_cell.angle_gamma   90.00
#
_symmetry.space_group_name_H-M   'P 1'
#
loop_
_entity.id
_entity.type
_entity.pdbx_description
1 polymer ?
#
loop_
_entity_poly.entity_id
_entity_poly.type
_entity_poly.pdbx_seq_one_letter_code
_entity_poly.pdbx_strand_id
1 'polypeptide(L)'
;MSNNLKKYSFNDLLKHRKLRIPKIQRDYAQGRQSQKVDEIRKVFVHTLLLVVKGKRPSAELDFVYGSNQNNAFEPLDGQQRLTTLFLLHWMMGVQLNVSGDKSQSLFTYETRNTSNEFCDELVQHAAIQFVHEAQNKNTEPSVVIKGRDWFKWEWKYDPTILSMLVMIDAIYNEMGDDWNMDLDVCRKNLENITFNLLNLGEFGLSNEQFI
;
A
#
# COMPACT_ATOMS: atom_id res chain seq x y z
N MET A 1 -14.63 20.02 24.54
CA MET A 1 -14.40 18.61 24.17
C MET A 1 -13.21 18.59 23.23
N SER A 2 -12.03 18.22 23.70
CA SER A 2 -10.86 18.11 22.81
C SER A 2 -11.02 16.83 21.99
N ASN A 3 -11.48 16.97 20.75
CA ASN A 3 -11.37 15.90 19.78
C ASN A 3 -9.87 15.68 19.51
N ASN A 4 -9.23 14.85 20.30
CA ASN A 4 -7.91 14.32 19.99
C ASN A 4 -8.08 13.33 18.82
N LEU A 5 -8.07 13.85 17.59
CA LEU A 5 -7.93 13.03 16.40
C LEU A 5 -6.67 12.19 16.58
N LYS A 6 -6.83 10.89 16.61
CA LYS A 6 -5.72 9.98 16.84
C LYS A 6 -4.98 9.75 15.53
N LYS A 7 -3.68 10.09 15.53
CA LYS A 7 -2.79 9.80 14.41
C LYS A 7 -2.41 8.33 14.43
N TYR A 8 -2.41 7.74 13.25
CA TYR A 8 -2.03 6.35 13.00
C TYR A 8 -0.93 6.29 11.95
N SER A 9 0.06 5.44 12.13
CA SER A 9 0.86 4.91 11.04
C SER A 9 0.10 3.78 10.34
N PHE A 10 0.58 3.37 9.18
CA PHE A 10 -0.02 2.23 8.47
C PHE A 10 0.09 0.93 9.28
N ASN A 11 1.23 0.72 9.93
CA ASN A 11 1.43 -0.42 10.82
C ASN A 11 0.48 -0.39 12.02
N ASP A 12 0.24 0.80 12.63
CA ASP A 12 -0.72 0.91 13.73
C ASP A 12 -2.13 0.52 13.29
N LEU A 13 -2.52 0.87 12.06
CA LEU A 13 -3.80 0.46 11.51
C LEU A 13 -3.91 -1.06 11.38
N LEU A 14 -2.84 -1.74 10.96
CA LEU A 14 -2.83 -3.18 10.72
C LEU A 14 -2.57 -4.05 11.98
N LYS A 15 -2.06 -3.50 13.08
CA LYS A 15 -1.75 -4.26 14.32
C LYS A 15 -2.92 -5.07 14.86
N HIS A 16 -4.15 -4.60 14.66
CA HIS A 16 -5.33 -5.17 15.30
C HIS A 16 -6.42 -5.60 14.34
N ARG A 17 -6.24 -5.40 13.03
CA ARG A 17 -7.29 -5.64 12.04
C ARG A 17 -6.74 -5.77 10.63
N LYS A 18 -7.50 -6.46 9.78
CA LYS A 18 -7.27 -6.41 8.33
C LYS A 18 -7.75 -5.06 7.76
N LEU A 19 -7.19 -4.68 6.64
CA LEU A 19 -7.67 -3.56 5.83
C LEU A 19 -8.38 -4.14 4.60
N ARG A 20 -9.64 -3.80 4.40
CA ARG A 20 -10.44 -4.28 3.28
C ARG A 20 -10.98 -3.12 2.44
N ILE A 21 -10.55 -3.03 1.20
CA ILE A 21 -11.05 -2.02 0.26
C ILE A 21 -12.44 -2.44 -0.22
N PRO A 22 -13.51 -1.63 0.06
CA PRO A 22 -14.87 -2.02 -0.22
C PRO A 22 -15.23 -1.93 -1.71
N LYS A 23 -16.34 -2.58 -2.09
CA LYS A 23 -16.82 -2.72 -3.47
C LYS A 23 -17.08 -1.41 -4.20
N ILE A 24 -17.56 -0.42 -3.49
CA ILE A 24 -18.07 0.85 -4.05
C ILE A 24 -16.94 1.73 -4.64
N GLN A 25 -15.74 1.25 -4.58
CA GLN A 25 -14.58 2.10 -4.83
C GLN A 25 -14.05 2.01 -6.26
N ARG A 26 -13.50 3.14 -6.69
CA ARG A 26 -12.79 3.27 -7.96
C ARG A 26 -11.57 2.35 -7.98
N ASP A 27 -11.16 1.95 -9.18
CA ASP A 27 -9.88 1.28 -9.38
C ASP A 27 -8.74 2.07 -8.75
N TYR A 28 -7.64 1.37 -8.42
CA TYR A 28 -6.46 2.04 -7.92
C TYR A 28 -5.90 3.01 -8.97
N ALA A 29 -6.34 4.27 -8.87
CA ALA A 29 -6.12 5.27 -9.90
C ALA A 29 -4.71 5.88 -9.89
N GLN A 30 -4.01 5.87 -8.74
CA GLN A 30 -2.64 6.42 -8.63
C GLN A 30 -1.62 5.65 -9.48
N GLY A 31 -1.90 4.40 -9.82
CA GLY A 31 -1.09 3.62 -10.75
C GLY A 31 -1.49 3.75 -12.22
N ARG A 32 -2.51 4.52 -12.60
CA ARG A 32 -2.90 4.71 -14.00
C ARG A 32 -1.80 5.44 -14.78
N GLN A 33 -1.64 5.05 -16.06
CA GLN A 33 -0.69 5.68 -16.97
C GLN A 33 -1.35 6.88 -17.67
N SER A 34 -1.17 8.07 -17.09
CA SER A 34 -1.48 9.35 -17.73
C SER A 34 -0.54 10.42 -17.17
N GLN A 35 -0.15 11.40 -17.97
CA GLN A 35 0.83 12.41 -17.59
C GLN A 35 0.48 13.08 -16.25
N LYS A 36 -0.76 13.50 -16.08
CA LYS A 36 -1.22 14.15 -14.83
C LYS A 36 -1.13 13.22 -13.62
N VAL A 37 -1.46 11.94 -13.77
CA VAL A 37 -1.38 10.95 -12.69
C VAL A 37 0.08 10.62 -12.40
N ASP A 38 0.94 10.57 -13.42
CA ASP A 38 2.38 10.32 -13.26
C ASP A 38 3.05 11.44 -12.45
N GLU A 39 2.70 12.69 -12.71
CA GLU A 39 3.20 13.85 -11.94
C GLU A 39 2.76 13.77 -10.47
N ILE A 40 1.47 13.51 -10.21
CA ILE A 40 0.93 13.36 -8.85
C ILE A 40 1.62 12.19 -8.13
N ARG A 41 1.77 11.05 -8.80
CA ARG A 41 2.43 9.86 -8.24
C ARG A 41 3.88 10.14 -7.88
N LYS A 42 4.65 10.78 -8.77
CA LYS A 42 6.04 11.15 -8.52
C LYS A 42 6.18 12.03 -7.28
N VAL A 43 5.39 13.10 -7.17
CA VAL A 43 5.42 14.01 -6.01
C VAL A 43 5.06 13.26 -4.73
N PHE A 44 4.04 12.40 -4.78
CA PHE A 44 3.59 11.64 -3.62
C PHE A 44 4.64 10.61 -3.17
N VAL A 45 5.14 9.78 -4.08
CA VAL A 45 6.18 8.78 -3.80
C VAL A 45 7.47 9.45 -3.31
N HIS A 46 7.90 10.53 -3.97
CA HIS A 46 9.05 11.34 -3.54
C HIS A 46 8.90 11.81 -2.09
N THR A 47 7.74 12.38 -1.75
CA THR A 47 7.46 12.86 -0.39
C THR A 47 7.55 11.75 0.65
N LEU A 48 6.98 10.56 0.37
CA LEU A 48 7.05 9.41 1.27
C LEU A 48 8.48 8.90 1.42
N LEU A 49 9.21 8.79 0.32
CA LEU A 49 10.59 8.29 0.33
C LEU A 49 11.58 9.24 1.00
N LEU A 50 11.34 10.54 1.00
CA LEU A 50 12.14 11.48 1.81
C LEU A 50 12.04 11.14 3.31
N VAL A 51 10.87 10.70 3.79
CA VAL A 51 10.71 10.24 5.18
C VAL A 51 11.40 8.90 5.39
N VAL A 52 11.16 7.92 4.51
CA VAL A 52 11.78 6.59 4.57
C VAL A 52 13.30 6.67 4.60
N LYS A 53 13.89 7.54 3.78
CA LYS A 53 15.34 7.80 3.70
C LYS A 53 15.87 8.65 4.87
N GLY A 54 15.03 9.09 5.81
CA GLY A 54 15.41 9.97 6.91
C GLY A 54 15.80 11.40 6.50
N LYS A 55 15.54 11.79 5.24
CA LYS A 55 15.80 13.13 4.70
C LYS A 55 14.70 14.13 5.08
N ARG A 56 13.58 13.65 5.58
CA ARG A 56 12.46 14.42 6.13
C ARG A 56 11.99 13.75 7.43
N PRO A 57 11.70 14.53 8.51
CA PRO A 57 11.39 13.94 9.81
C PRO A 57 10.05 13.20 9.83
N SER A 58 9.04 13.66 9.10
CA SER A 58 7.72 13.05 9.04
C SER A 58 6.91 13.51 7.84
N ALA A 59 5.86 12.76 7.49
CA ALA A 59 4.81 13.19 6.59
C ALA A 59 3.45 12.91 7.24
N GLU A 60 2.60 13.92 7.28
CA GLU A 60 1.22 13.78 7.70
C GLU A 60 0.35 13.76 6.44
N LEU A 61 -0.34 12.65 6.22
CA LEU A 61 -1.30 12.49 5.15
C LEU A 61 -2.67 12.96 5.63
N ASP A 62 -3.54 13.30 4.67
CA ASP A 62 -4.92 13.69 4.99
C ASP A 62 -5.67 12.58 5.73
N PHE A 63 -6.90 12.91 6.11
CA PHE A 63 -7.79 12.00 6.80
C PHE A 63 -8.03 10.71 6.03
N VAL A 64 -8.09 9.61 6.78
CA VAL A 64 -8.66 8.34 6.36
C VAL A 64 -9.92 8.12 7.20
N TYR A 65 -11.05 7.96 6.55
CA TYR A 65 -12.29 7.64 7.26
C TYR A 65 -12.98 6.41 6.69
N GLY A 66 -13.63 5.68 7.56
CA GLY A 66 -14.27 4.42 7.26
C GLY A 66 -14.90 3.81 8.50
N SER A 67 -15.25 2.56 8.45
CA SER A 67 -15.83 1.82 9.57
C SER A 67 -15.17 0.47 9.79
N ASN A 68 -15.25 -0.03 11.02
CA ASN A 68 -14.85 -1.40 11.32
C ASN A 68 -16.01 -2.35 11.02
N GLN A 69 -15.79 -3.33 10.17
CA GLN A 69 -16.74 -4.39 9.83
C GLN A 69 -16.02 -5.74 9.79
N ASN A 70 -16.60 -6.75 10.44
CA ASN A 70 -16.11 -8.14 10.38
C ASN A 70 -14.59 -8.29 10.60
N ASN A 71 -14.06 -7.68 11.66
CA ASN A 71 -12.62 -7.67 11.97
C ASN A 71 -11.71 -7.00 10.91
N ALA A 72 -12.27 -6.22 10.01
CA ALA A 72 -11.54 -5.41 9.05
C ALA A 72 -11.93 -3.93 9.19
N PHE A 73 -11.00 -3.04 8.88
CA PHE A 73 -11.29 -1.64 8.64
C PHE A 73 -11.60 -1.45 7.16
N GLU A 74 -12.75 -0.86 6.87
CA GLU A 74 -13.19 -0.54 5.51
C GLU A 74 -13.16 0.97 5.30
N PRO A 75 -12.15 1.47 4.54
CA PRO A 75 -12.05 2.89 4.28
C PRO A 75 -13.08 3.33 3.22
N LEU A 76 -13.80 4.42 3.50
CA LEU A 76 -14.60 5.15 2.50
C LEU A 76 -13.76 6.14 1.73
N ASP A 77 -12.79 6.77 2.40
CA ASP A 77 -11.79 7.63 1.76
C ASP A 77 -10.38 7.29 2.23
N GLY A 78 -9.40 7.72 1.44
CA GLY A 78 -7.98 7.43 1.68
C GLY A 78 -7.49 6.12 1.07
N GLN A 79 -8.30 5.36 0.36
CA GLN A 79 -7.97 4.03 -0.16
C GLN A 79 -6.77 4.04 -1.10
N GLN A 80 -6.65 5.05 -1.97
CA GLN A 80 -5.51 5.20 -2.87
C GLN A 80 -4.21 5.34 -2.08
N ARG A 81 -4.24 6.13 -1.02
CA ARG A 81 -3.11 6.33 -0.10
C ARG A 81 -2.77 5.06 0.64
N LEU A 82 -3.78 4.34 1.15
CA LEU A 82 -3.59 3.08 1.87
C LEU A 82 -3.03 1.99 0.96
N THR A 83 -3.46 1.91 -0.31
CA THR A 83 -2.87 0.98 -1.29
C THR A 83 -1.39 1.33 -1.55
N THR A 84 -1.07 2.61 -1.72
CA THR A 84 0.33 3.05 -1.89
C THR A 84 1.17 2.71 -0.66
N LEU A 85 0.63 2.94 0.55
CA LEU A 85 1.31 2.59 1.79
C LEU A 85 1.52 1.08 1.93
N PHE A 86 0.55 0.26 1.56
CA PHE A 86 0.70 -1.20 1.51
C PHE A 86 1.91 -1.61 0.64
N LEU A 87 1.97 -1.10 -0.58
CA LEU A 87 3.06 -1.41 -1.51
C LEU A 87 4.41 -0.88 -1.01
N LEU A 88 4.43 0.34 -0.45
CA LEU A 88 5.64 0.92 0.12
C LEU A 88 6.17 0.09 1.31
N HIS A 89 5.29 -0.33 2.23
CA HIS A 89 5.67 -1.18 3.36
C HIS A 89 6.19 -2.53 2.90
N TRP A 90 5.52 -3.17 1.92
CA TRP A 90 6.00 -4.39 1.31
C TRP A 90 7.39 -4.21 0.67
N MET A 91 7.61 -3.14 -0.09
CA MET A 91 8.89 -2.82 -0.71
C MET A 91 10.01 -2.63 0.32
N MET A 92 9.70 -2.08 1.50
CA MET A 92 10.65 -1.94 2.62
C MET A 92 10.79 -3.22 3.46
N GLY A 93 10.17 -4.33 3.06
CA GLY A 93 10.31 -5.63 3.71
C GLY A 93 9.53 -5.76 5.03
N VAL A 94 8.46 -4.98 5.21
CA VAL A 94 7.52 -5.14 6.32
C VAL A 94 6.67 -6.39 6.08
N GLN A 95 6.49 -7.22 7.12
CA GLN A 95 5.57 -8.36 7.06
C GLN A 95 4.12 -7.89 7.10
N LEU A 96 3.37 -8.18 6.05
CA LEU A 96 1.99 -7.71 5.85
C LEU A 96 1.00 -8.88 5.70
N ASN A 97 1.39 -10.05 6.17
CA ASN A 97 0.54 -11.24 6.18
C ASN A 97 -0.11 -11.47 7.56
N VAL A 98 -1.18 -12.23 7.54
CA VAL A 98 -1.93 -12.60 8.76
C VAL A 98 -1.03 -13.40 9.70
N SER A 99 -1.08 -13.09 10.99
CA SER A 99 -0.31 -13.83 12.00
C SER A 99 -0.71 -15.30 12.00
N GLY A 100 0.29 -16.18 11.84
CA GLY A 100 0.08 -17.63 11.75
C GLY A 100 -0.32 -18.16 10.37
N ASP A 101 -0.62 -17.28 9.40
CA ASP A 101 -0.92 -17.65 8.02
C ASP A 101 -0.16 -16.75 7.04
N LYS A 102 0.99 -17.23 6.56
CA LYS A 102 1.84 -16.49 5.62
C LYS A 102 1.24 -16.33 4.22
N SER A 103 0.20 -17.10 3.89
CA SER A 103 -0.45 -17.06 2.59
C SER A 103 -1.51 -15.98 2.46
N GLN A 104 -1.93 -15.33 3.57
CA GLN A 104 -2.97 -14.32 3.56
C GLN A 104 -2.44 -12.94 3.87
N SER A 105 -2.77 -11.99 2.99
CA SER A 105 -2.47 -10.58 3.19
C SER A 105 -3.38 -9.94 4.26
N LEU A 106 -2.82 -8.99 5.01
CA LEU A 106 -3.59 -8.08 5.86
C LEU A 106 -4.33 -7.01 5.06
N PHE A 107 -3.98 -6.84 3.79
CA PHE A 107 -4.61 -5.90 2.85
C PHE A 107 -5.40 -6.66 1.80
N THR A 108 -6.70 -6.39 1.69
CA THR A 108 -7.62 -7.14 0.83
C THR A 108 -8.60 -6.23 0.10
N TYR A 109 -9.28 -6.77 -0.92
CA TYR A 109 -10.38 -6.13 -1.64
C TYR A 109 -11.65 -6.94 -1.44
N GLU A 110 -12.79 -6.28 -1.24
CA GLU A 110 -14.06 -6.97 -0.98
C GLU A 110 -14.54 -7.80 -2.18
N THR A 111 -14.40 -7.30 -3.40
CA THR A 111 -15.02 -7.91 -4.60
C THR A 111 -14.06 -8.23 -5.73
N ARG A 112 -12.76 -8.07 -5.52
CA ARG A 112 -11.74 -8.29 -6.55
C ARG A 112 -10.89 -9.50 -6.18
N ASN A 113 -11.39 -10.69 -6.51
CA ASN A 113 -10.68 -11.94 -6.21
C ASN A 113 -9.26 -11.95 -6.79
N THR A 114 -9.07 -11.50 -8.04
CA THR A 114 -7.76 -11.41 -8.68
C THR A 114 -6.80 -10.49 -7.94
N SER A 115 -7.27 -9.31 -7.52
CA SER A 115 -6.46 -8.38 -6.72
C SER A 115 -6.13 -8.92 -5.33
N ASN A 116 -7.04 -9.68 -4.68
CA ASN A 116 -6.77 -10.37 -3.42
C ASN A 116 -5.69 -11.42 -3.58
N GLU A 117 -5.85 -12.31 -4.55
CA GLU A 117 -4.86 -13.35 -4.84
C GLU A 117 -3.49 -12.75 -5.13
N PHE A 118 -3.44 -11.63 -5.86
CA PHE A 118 -2.18 -10.92 -6.11
C PHE A 118 -1.57 -10.34 -4.83
N CYS A 119 -2.37 -9.75 -3.93
CA CYS A 119 -1.88 -9.27 -2.63
C CYS A 119 -1.39 -10.43 -1.75
N ASP A 120 -2.10 -11.56 -1.75
CA ASP A 120 -1.73 -12.76 -1.04
C ASP A 120 -0.40 -13.34 -1.53
N GLU A 121 -0.19 -13.37 -2.85
CA GLU A 121 1.09 -13.78 -3.42
C GLU A 121 2.21 -12.80 -3.11
N LEU A 122 1.98 -11.49 -3.24
CA LEU A 122 3.02 -10.50 -2.93
C LEU A 122 3.58 -10.66 -1.53
N VAL A 123 2.73 -10.85 -0.51
CA VAL A 123 3.19 -10.92 0.89
C VAL A 123 3.93 -12.22 1.23
N GLN A 124 3.86 -13.24 0.38
CA GLN A 124 4.63 -14.48 0.51
C GLN A 124 6.08 -14.31 0.04
N HIS A 125 6.37 -13.28 -0.73
CA HIS A 125 7.67 -13.03 -1.33
C HIS A 125 8.31 -11.76 -0.79
N ALA A 126 9.60 -11.81 -0.48
CA ALA A 126 10.34 -10.64 -0.06
C ALA A 126 10.59 -9.71 -1.26
N ALA A 127 10.13 -8.47 -1.17
CA ALA A 127 10.25 -7.48 -2.25
C ALA A 127 11.69 -7.27 -2.73
N ILE A 128 12.66 -7.34 -1.81
CA ILE A 128 14.09 -7.12 -2.12
C ILE A 128 14.62 -8.11 -3.17
N GLN A 129 14.06 -9.31 -3.28
CA GLN A 129 14.46 -10.28 -4.32
C GLN A 129 14.14 -9.75 -5.71
N PHE A 130 12.97 -9.12 -5.89
CA PHE A 130 12.57 -8.52 -7.17
C PHE A 130 13.38 -7.27 -7.48
N VAL A 131 13.73 -6.49 -6.46
CA VAL A 131 14.60 -5.31 -6.59
C VAL A 131 15.99 -5.71 -7.09
N HIS A 132 16.65 -6.67 -6.42
CA HIS A 132 17.99 -7.12 -6.82
C HIS A 132 17.99 -7.75 -8.22
N GLU A 133 16.97 -8.54 -8.55
CA GLU A 133 16.88 -9.15 -9.87
C GLU A 133 16.62 -8.09 -10.96
N ALA A 134 15.80 -7.09 -10.68
CA ALA A 134 15.58 -5.96 -11.57
C ALA A 134 16.86 -5.16 -11.83
N GLN A 135 17.63 -4.86 -10.77
CA GLN A 135 18.93 -4.22 -10.89
C GLN A 135 19.91 -5.03 -11.75
N ASN A 136 20.02 -6.34 -11.46
CA ASN A 136 20.93 -7.25 -12.21
C ASN A 136 20.57 -7.38 -13.70
N LYS A 137 19.27 -7.30 -14.02
CA LYS A 137 18.76 -7.43 -15.39
C LYS A 137 18.57 -6.07 -16.09
N ASN A 138 18.85 -4.97 -15.42
CA ASN A 138 18.58 -3.61 -15.90
C ASN A 138 17.14 -3.45 -16.39
N THR A 139 16.18 -3.83 -15.54
CA THR A 139 14.74 -3.80 -15.83
C THR A 139 13.96 -3.33 -14.59
N GLU A 140 12.63 -3.26 -14.71
CA GLU A 140 11.72 -2.89 -13.63
C GLU A 140 11.29 -4.11 -12.80
N PRO A 141 11.03 -3.96 -11.48
CA PRO A 141 10.50 -5.03 -10.65
C PRO A 141 9.20 -5.63 -11.18
N SER A 142 8.33 -4.81 -11.79
CA SER A 142 7.08 -5.30 -12.38
C SER A 142 7.31 -6.30 -13.52
N VAL A 143 8.39 -6.17 -14.29
CA VAL A 143 8.78 -7.12 -15.34
C VAL A 143 9.20 -8.44 -14.71
N VAL A 144 9.99 -8.38 -13.64
CA VAL A 144 10.42 -9.56 -12.89
C VAL A 144 9.23 -10.30 -12.27
N ILE A 145 8.31 -9.55 -11.63
CA ILE A 145 7.08 -10.09 -11.04
C ILE A 145 6.21 -10.79 -12.08
N LYS A 146 5.97 -10.14 -13.23
CA LYS A 146 5.18 -10.72 -14.33
C LYS A 146 5.80 -11.97 -14.95
N GLY A 147 7.10 -12.16 -14.79
CA GLY A 147 7.82 -13.35 -15.25
C GLY A 147 7.80 -14.52 -14.27
N ARG A 148 7.17 -14.43 -13.13
CA ARG A 148 7.10 -15.51 -12.14
C ARG A 148 6.04 -16.54 -12.48
N ASP A 149 6.27 -17.80 -12.13
CA ASP A 149 5.34 -18.91 -12.38
C ASP A 149 4.00 -18.74 -11.65
N TRP A 150 4.01 -18.05 -10.50
CA TRP A 150 2.80 -17.72 -9.73
C TRP A 150 2.00 -16.55 -10.31
N PHE A 151 2.57 -15.75 -11.25
CA PHE A 151 1.86 -14.63 -11.85
C PHE A 151 0.83 -15.14 -12.86
N LYS A 152 -0.44 -15.11 -12.49
CA LYS A 152 -1.54 -15.66 -13.29
C LYS A 152 -1.80 -14.84 -14.55
N TRP A 153 -2.18 -15.52 -15.62
CA TRP A 153 -2.47 -14.88 -16.92
C TRP A 153 -3.57 -13.83 -16.84
N GLU A 154 -4.66 -14.08 -16.11
CA GLU A 154 -5.79 -13.18 -15.93
C GLU A 154 -5.44 -11.88 -15.23
N TRP A 155 -4.39 -11.86 -14.41
CA TRP A 155 -3.92 -10.67 -13.70
C TRP A 155 -3.41 -9.57 -14.63
N LYS A 156 -3.03 -9.91 -15.86
CA LYS A 156 -2.63 -8.95 -16.90
C LYS A 156 -3.78 -8.04 -17.36
N TYR A 157 -5.01 -8.41 -17.04
CA TYR A 157 -6.21 -7.66 -17.41
C TYR A 157 -6.87 -6.97 -16.22
N ASP A 158 -6.39 -7.17 -14.99
CA ASP A 158 -6.89 -6.48 -13.80
C ASP A 158 -6.26 -5.09 -13.70
N PRO A 159 -7.04 -3.99 -13.86
CA PRO A 159 -6.51 -2.65 -13.84
C PRO A 159 -5.92 -2.26 -12.47
N THR A 160 -6.38 -2.87 -11.38
CA THR A 160 -5.85 -2.64 -10.04
C THR A 160 -4.46 -3.26 -9.90
N ILE A 161 -4.26 -4.49 -10.37
CA ILE A 161 -2.96 -5.16 -10.35
C ILE A 161 -1.97 -4.41 -11.24
N LEU A 162 -2.38 -4.02 -12.46
CA LEU A 162 -1.52 -3.23 -13.35
C LEU A 162 -1.10 -1.90 -12.69
N SER A 163 -2.03 -1.25 -12.00
CA SER A 163 -1.75 0.00 -11.28
C SER A 163 -0.83 -0.21 -10.07
N MET A 164 -0.94 -1.35 -9.36
CA MET A 164 -0.01 -1.71 -8.29
C MET A 164 1.40 -1.94 -8.83
N LEU A 165 1.54 -2.63 -9.94
CA LEU A 165 2.82 -2.87 -10.59
C LEU A 165 3.51 -1.57 -11.03
N VAL A 166 2.75 -0.62 -11.60
CA VAL A 166 3.25 0.72 -11.94
C VAL A 166 3.70 1.48 -10.69
N MET A 167 2.99 1.34 -9.56
CA MET A 167 3.40 1.97 -8.30
C MET A 167 4.66 1.34 -7.72
N ILE A 168 4.81 0.02 -7.81
CA ILE A 168 6.04 -0.70 -7.41
C ILE A 168 7.24 -0.16 -8.20
N ASP A 169 7.11 -0.02 -9.52
CA ASP A 169 8.16 0.55 -10.36
C ASP A 169 8.45 2.02 -10.00
N ALA A 170 7.42 2.81 -9.69
CA ALA A 170 7.60 4.19 -9.27
C ALA A 170 8.38 4.31 -7.94
N ILE A 171 8.09 3.45 -6.96
CA ILE A 171 8.84 3.39 -5.69
C ILE A 171 10.28 2.95 -5.95
N TYR A 172 10.48 1.93 -6.80
CA TYR A 172 11.79 1.43 -7.17
C TYR A 172 12.66 2.52 -7.80
N ASN A 173 12.12 3.21 -8.80
CA ASN A 173 12.84 4.25 -9.53
C ASN A 173 13.16 5.47 -8.65
N GLU A 174 12.23 5.90 -7.80
CA GLU A 174 12.44 7.04 -6.90
C GLU A 174 13.41 6.71 -5.75
N MET A 175 13.49 5.43 -5.36
CA MET A 175 14.52 4.96 -4.43
C MET A 175 15.91 5.04 -5.04
N GLY A 176 16.06 4.73 -6.33
CA GLY A 176 17.31 4.84 -7.07
C GLY A 176 18.45 4.05 -6.45
N ASP A 177 19.61 4.70 -6.26
CA ASP A 177 20.80 4.06 -5.66
C ASP A 177 20.68 3.83 -4.14
N ASP A 178 19.63 4.39 -3.50
CA ASP A 178 19.42 4.26 -2.05
C ASP A 178 18.92 2.86 -1.65
N TRP A 179 18.76 1.88 -2.58
CA TRP A 179 18.44 0.48 -2.27
C TRP A 179 19.52 -0.23 -1.45
N ASN A 180 20.72 0.34 -1.30
CA ASN A 180 21.78 -0.16 -0.41
C ASN A 180 21.57 0.28 1.05
N MET A 181 20.57 1.11 1.35
CA MET A 181 20.29 1.57 2.72
C MET A 181 19.86 0.39 3.61
N ASP A 182 20.11 0.54 4.91
CA ASP A 182 19.61 -0.38 5.91
C ASP A 182 18.08 -0.36 5.95
N LEU A 183 17.46 -1.47 5.54
CA LEU A 183 16.00 -1.59 5.52
C LEU A 183 15.38 -1.55 6.93
N ASP A 184 16.13 -1.86 8.00
CA ASP A 184 15.64 -1.70 9.36
C ASP A 184 15.42 -0.23 9.72
N VAL A 185 16.33 0.63 9.26
CA VAL A 185 16.17 2.09 9.40
C VAL A 185 14.99 2.57 8.56
N CYS A 186 14.86 2.10 7.32
CA CYS A 186 13.73 2.45 6.46
C CYS A 186 12.40 2.03 7.09
N ARG A 187 12.30 0.80 7.63
CA ARG A 187 11.11 0.30 8.32
C ARG A 187 10.75 1.14 9.54
N LYS A 188 11.74 1.54 10.34
CA LYS A 188 11.50 2.42 11.50
C LYS A 188 10.98 3.79 11.07
N ASN A 189 11.50 4.34 9.99
CA ASN A 189 11.09 5.65 9.49
C ASN A 189 9.66 5.63 8.88
N LEU A 190 9.15 4.49 8.42
CA LEU A 190 7.76 4.35 7.97
C LEU A 190 6.74 4.75 9.05
N GLU A 191 7.07 4.57 10.33
CA GLU A 191 6.21 4.97 11.45
C GLU A 191 6.00 6.50 11.54
N ASN A 192 6.86 7.28 10.91
CA ASN A 192 6.75 8.73 10.83
C ASN A 192 5.84 9.21 9.67
N ILE A 193 5.30 8.28 8.87
CA ILE A 193 4.25 8.57 7.89
C ILE A 193 2.92 8.28 8.55
N THR A 194 2.17 9.32 8.87
CA THR A 194 0.95 9.22 9.66
C THR A 194 -0.26 9.84 8.95
N PHE A 195 -1.44 9.45 9.37
CA PHE A 195 -2.71 10.03 8.95
C PHE A 195 -3.69 10.08 10.12
N ASN A 196 -4.69 10.95 10.03
CA ASN A 196 -5.76 11.04 11.01
C ASN A 196 -6.85 10.01 10.64
N LEU A 197 -7.12 9.07 11.54
CA LEU A 197 -8.14 8.03 11.33
C LEU A 197 -9.45 8.46 11.98
N LEU A 198 -10.53 8.46 11.21
CA LEU A 198 -11.89 8.68 11.68
C LEU A 198 -12.70 7.38 11.50
N ASN A 199 -13.04 6.75 12.62
CA ASN A 199 -13.91 5.57 12.62
C ASN A 199 -15.38 6.01 12.74
N LEU A 200 -16.12 5.93 11.63
CA LEU A 200 -17.52 6.37 11.55
C LEU A 200 -18.43 5.57 12.47
N GLY A 201 -18.09 4.30 12.75
CA GLY A 201 -18.84 3.48 13.69
C GLY A 201 -18.88 4.02 15.12
N GLU A 202 -17.86 4.79 15.52
CA GLU A 202 -17.82 5.46 16.84
C GLU A 202 -18.84 6.62 16.93
N PHE A 203 -19.34 7.10 15.80
CA PHE A 203 -20.36 8.14 15.71
C PHE A 203 -21.75 7.56 15.39
N GLY A 204 -21.92 6.23 15.42
CA GLY A 204 -23.16 5.56 15.08
C GLY A 204 -23.52 5.62 13.59
N LEU A 205 -22.54 5.93 12.73
CA LEU A 205 -22.71 6.06 11.29
C LEU A 205 -22.17 4.81 10.59
N SER A 206 -22.92 4.28 9.62
CA SER A 206 -22.47 3.19 8.75
C SER A 206 -21.94 3.73 7.42
N ASN A 207 -21.12 2.96 6.72
CA ASN A 207 -20.65 3.31 5.38
C ASN A 207 -21.82 3.53 4.40
N GLU A 208 -22.95 2.85 4.60
CA GLU A 208 -24.15 2.96 3.76
C GLU A 208 -24.88 4.31 3.87
N GLN A 209 -24.65 5.05 4.93
CA GLN A 209 -25.27 6.37 5.17
C GLN A 209 -24.52 7.51 4.48
N PHE A 210 -23.34 7.23 3.91
CA PHE A 210 -22.49 8.21 3.21
C PHE A 210 -22.45 8.02 1.70
N ILE A 211 -23.24 7.09 1.17
CA ILE A 211 -23.46 6.82 -0.24
C ILE A 211 -24.82 7.37 -0.66
#